data_b3ebd34819ff3fafb231da7b0adb1449
#
_entry.id   b3ebd34819ff3fafb231da7b0adb1449
#
_cell.length_a   1.000
_cell.length_b   1.000
_cell.length_c   1.000
_cell.angle_alpha   90.00
_cell.angle_beta   90.00
_cell.angle_gamma   90.00
#
_symmetry.space_group_name_H-M   'P 1'
#
loop_
_entity.id
_entity.type
_entity.pdbx_description
1 polymer ?
#
loop_
_entity_poly.entity_id
_entity_poly.type
_entity_poly.pdbx_seq_one_letter_code
_entity_poly.pdbx_strand_id
1 'polypeptide(L)'
;DIVDVIDEDDRFLIVMDYIEGNSLKTALQEYGAQSQKNVIKWAKQLCDVLGYLHSQNPPIIYRDMKPANIMLKPDGNVVLIDFGTAREYKENNIEDTTCLGTMGYAAPEQFGGMGQTDARTDIYCLGATMYHLVTGMNPCEPPYEIRPIREIDPTLSGGLERIITKCTQPDPNNRYQSAAELMYDLEHYTEIDDMYRKNLKRKLAVFITTSVLTMLLGTSTVLSYCAAEHKKNENYNSILKE
;
A
#
# COMPACT_ATOMS: atom_id res chain seq x y z
N ASP A 1 -14.35 23.36 5.92
CA ASP A 1 -14.84 23.69 7.28
C ASP A 1 -16.35 23.89 7.25
N ILE A 2 -17.02 23.69 8.41
CA ILE A 2 -18.40 24.12 8.58
C ILE A 2 -18.35 25.62 8.80
N VAL A 3 -19.06 26.36 7.93
CA VAL A 3 -19.09 27.82 7.92
C VAL A 3 -20.26 28.33 8.78
N ASP A 4 -21.42 27.66 8.68
CA ASP A 4 -22.64 28.04 9.39
C ASP A 4 -23.60 26.85 9.54
N VAL A 5 -24.53 26.99 10.49
CA VAL A 5 -25.63 26.03 10.69
C VAL A 5 -26.92 26.86 10.81
N ILE A 6 -27.85 26.61 9.88
CA ILE A 6 -29.13 27.33 9.81
C ILE A 6 -30.25 26.36 10.24
N ASP A 7 -30.96 26.70 11.28
CA ASP A 7 -32.12 25.95 11.79
C ASP A 7 -33.36 26.85 11.62
N GLU A 8 -34.12 26.62 10.57
CA GLU A 8 -35.34 27.39 10.22
C GLU A 8 -36.48 26.43 9.85
N ASP A 9 -37.62 26.58 10.46
CA ASP A 9 -38.94 26.03 10.05
C ASP A 9 -38.93 24.57 9.56
N ASP A 10 -38.49 23.59 10.27
CA ASP A 10 -38.35 22.19 9.88
C ASP A 10 -37.17 21.88 8.92
N ARG A 11 -36.28 22.82 8.70
CA ARG A 11 -35.07 22.61 7.86
C ARG A 11 -33.81 22.87 8.66
N PHE A 12 -32.96 21.86 8.67
CA PHE A 12 -31.61 21.95 9.23
C PHE A 12 -30.60 21.99 8.05
N LEU A 13 -29.91 23.11 7.87
CA LEU A 13 -28.95 23.30 6.80
C LEU A 13 -27.56 23.48 7.39
N ILE A 14 -26.61 22.73 6.86
CA ILE A 14 -25.18 22.87 7.20
C ILE A 14 -24.50 23.58 6.01
N VAL A 15 -23.97 24.76 6.24
CA VAL A 15 -23.17 25.49 5.28
C VAL A 15 -21.71 25.14 5.47
N MET A 16 -21.04 24.69 4.41
CA MET A 16 -19.64 24.28 4.47
C MET A 16 -18.87 24.81 3.27
N ASP A 17 -17.53 24.82 3.37
CA ASP A 17 -16.67 25.18 2.26
C ASP A 17 -16.93 24.30 1.05
N TYR A 18 -17.01 24.91 -0.12
CA TYR A 18 -17.09 24.19 -1.38
C TYR A 18 -15.71 23.60 -1.74
N ILE A 19 -15.67 22.30 -2.00
CA ILE A 19 -14.48 21.61 -2.49
C ILE A 19 -14.66 21.38 -3.99
N GLU A 20 -13.83 22.05 -4.79
CA GLU A 20 -13.82 21.85 -6.24
C GLU A 20 -13.31 20.45 -6.59
N GLY A 21 -14.00 19.78 -7.51
CA GLY A 21 -13.67 18.44 -7.98
C GLY A 21 -14.84 17.46 -7.89
N ASN A 22 -14.54 16.20 -8.09
CA ASN A 22 -15.51 15.10 -8.06
C ASN A 22 -15.13 14.06 -7.01
N SER A 23 -16.12 13.34 -6.47
CA SER A 23 -15.81 12.21 -5.61
C SER A 23 -15.11 11.10 -6.38
N LEU A 24 -14.28 10.30 -5.70
CA LEU A 24 -13.69 9.09 -6.31
C LEU A 24 -14.77 8.07 -6.72
N LYS A 25 -15.96 8.12 -6.11
CA LYS A 25 -17.14 7.36 -6.58
C LYS A 25 -17.55 7.79 -7.98
N THR A 26 -17.66 9.09 -8.21
CA THR A 26 -17.96 9.65 -9.55
C THR A 26 -16.88 9.27 -10.55
N ALA A 27 -15.60 9.37 -10.17
CA ALA A 27 -14.50 8.96 -11.03
C ALA A 27 -14.56 7.47 -11.41
N LEU A 28 -14.93 6.58 -10.48
CA LEU A 28 -15.16 5.16 -10.76
C LEU A 28 -16.33 4.94 -11.73
N GLN A 29 -17.41 5.69 -11.59
CA GLN A 29 -18.59 5.58 -12.46
C GLN A 29 -18.31 6.05 -13.90
N GLU A 30 -17.50 7.10 -14.05
CA GLU A 30 -17.19 7.70 -15.35
C GLU A 30 -16.03 6.98 -16.06
N TYR A 31 -15.01 6.57 -15.34
CA TYR A 31 -13.76 6.08 -15.91
C TYR A 31 -13.43 4.63 -15.56
N GLY A 32 -14.23 3.98 -14.70
CA GLY A 32 -13.97 2.62 -14.24
C GLY A 32 -12.77 2.52 -13.29
N ALA A 33 -12.09 1.37 -13.32
CA ALA A 33 -10.91 1.10 -12.50
C ALA A 33 -9.81 2.16 -12.72
N GLN A 34 -9.21 2.60 -11.63
CA GLN A 34 -8.20 3.64 -11.62
C GLN A 34 -6.80 3.03 -11.72
N SER A 35 -5.85 3.76 -12.34
CA SER A 35 -4.49 3.28 -12.45
C SER A 35 -3.86 3.03 -11.07
N GLN A 36 -3.09 1.94 -10.95
CA GLN A 36 -2.35 1.62 -9.72
C GLN A 36 -1.54 2.81 -9.20
N LYS A 37 -0.92 3.59 -10.11
CA LYS A 37 -0.12 4.76 -9.75
C LYS A 37 -0.95 5.83 -9.04
N ASN A 38 -2.16 6.10 -9.54
CA ASN A 38 -3.07 7.07 -8.93
C ASN A 38 -3.57 6.57 -7.58
N VAL A 39 -3.99 5.30 -7.50
CA VAL A 39 -4.49 4.71 -6.25
C VAL A 39 -3.42 4.78 -5.16
N ILE A 40 -2.17 4.44 -5.46
CA ILE A 40 -1.06 4.55 -4.50
C ILE A 40 -0.81 6.01 -4.09
N LYS A 41 -0.83 6.95 -5.06
CA LYS A 41 -0.69 8.39 -4.76
C LYS A 41 -1.75 8.87 -3.78
N TRP A 42 -3.02 8.51 -4.02
CA TRP A 42 -4.14 8.92 -3.17
C TRP A 42 -4.10 8.21 -1.81
N ALA A 43 -3.78 6.93 -1.78
CA ALA A 43 -3.64 6.18 -0.53
C ALA A 43 -2.58 6.79 0.40
N LYS A 44 -1.46 7.25 -0.14
CA LYS A 44 -0.43 7.96 0.64
C LYS A 44 -0.98 9.23 1.28
N GLN A 45 -1.70 10.07 0.53
CA GLN A 45 -2.31 11.28 1.06
C GLN A 45 -3.35 10.97 2.15
N LEU A 46 -4.11 9.88 1.96
CA LEU A 46 -5.06 9.41 2.98
C LEU A 46 -4.36 8.87 4.22
N CYS A 47 -3.20 8.22 4.08
CA CYS A 47 -2.37 7.82 5.23
C CYS A 47 -1.87 9.03 6.03
N ASP A 48 -1.50 10.14 5.37
CA ASP A 48 -1.12 11.39 6.05
C ASP A 48 -2.29 11.93 6.89
N VAL A 49 -3.50 11.97 6.30
CA VAL A 49 -4.71 12.41 7.01
C VAL A 49 -5.03 11.50 8.18
N LEU A 50 -5.00 10.18 7.98
CA LEU A 50 -5.24 9.21 9.06
C LEU A 50 -4.17 9.32 10.15
N GLY A 51 -2.91 9.47 9.78
CA GLY A 51 -1.82 9.68 10.74
C GLY A 51 -2.06 10.90 11.63
N TYR A 52 -2.53 11.99 11.04
CA TYR A 52 -2.92 13.19 11.79
C TYR A 52 -4.10 12.93 12.74
N LEU A 53 -5.18 12.30 12.27
CA LEU A 53 -6.37 12.01 13.08
C LEU A 53 -6.02 11.07 14.25
N HIS A 54 -5.26 10.02 14.00
CA HIS A 54 -4.87 9.04 14.99
C HIS A 54 -3.85 9.59 16.01
N SER A 55 -3.14 10.67 15.68
CA SER A 55 -2.20 11.35 16.60
C SER A 55 -2.87 12.34 17.55
N GLN A 56 -4.16 12.59 17.40
CA GLN A 56 -4.89 13.48 18.32
C GLN A 56 -5.00 12.85 19.70
N ASN A 57 -5.30 13.65 20.72
CA ASN A 57 -5.50 13.20 22.09
C ASN A 57 -6.87 13.67 22.61
N PRO A 58 -7.87 12.79 22.68
CA PRO A 58 -7.85 11.38 22.31
C PRO A 58 -7.77 11.17 20.79
N PRO A 59 -7.29 9.99 20.31
CA PRO A 59 -7.26 9.67 18.88
C PRO A 59 -8.64 9.73 18.24
N ILE A 60 -8.71 10.26 17.02
CA ILE A 60 -9.95 10.32 16.23
C ILE A 60 -9.93 9.19 15.19
N ILE A 61 -10.95 8.34 15.25
CA ILE A 61 -11.14 7.22 14.29
C ILE A 61 -12.23 7.66 13.31
N TYR A 62 -11.91 7.60 12.00
CA TYR A 62 -12.77 8.13 10.94
C TYR A 62 -13.95 7.20 10.59
N ARG A 63 -13.71 5.88 10.44
CA ARG A 63 -14.68 4.77 10.32
C ARG A 63 -15.53 4.65 9.05
N ASP A 64 -15.54 5.61 8.13
CA ASP A 64 -16.35 5.55 6.90
C ASP A 64 -15.55 5.94 5.65
N MET A 65 -14.32 5.43 5.55
CA MET A 65 -13.51 5.66 4.35
C MET A 65 -14.02 4.83 3.19
N LYS A 66 -14.49 5.53 2.15
CA LYS A 66 -15.02 4.95 0.90
C LYS A 66 -14.88 5.96 -0.23
N PRO A 67 -14.96 5.55 -1.51
CA PRO A 67 -14.81 6.46 -2.66
C PRO A 67 -15.79 7.65 -2.68
N ALA A 68 -16.97 7.52 -2.08
CA ALA A 68 -17.95 8.61 -1.99
C ALA A 68 -17.51 9.75 -1.06
N ASN A 69 -16.71 9.43 -0.03
CA ASN A 69 -16.25 10.37 0.98
C ASN A 69 -14.83 10.92 0.70
N ILE A 70 -14.31 10.70 -0.51
CA ILE A 70 -13.01 11.20 -0.95
C ILE A 70 -13.21 12.04 -2.20
N MET A 71 -12.90 13.34 -2.12
CA MET A 71 -12.96 14.26 -3.24
C MET A 71 -11.62 14.31 -3.96
N LEU A 72 -11.64 14.14 -5.28
CA LEU A 72 -10.49 14.33 -6.17
C LEU A 72 -10.53 15.75 -6.72
N LYS A 73 -9.53 16.55 -6.36
CA LYS A 73 -9.37 17.92 -6.81
C LYS A 73 -8.76 17.99 -8.22
N PRO A 74 -8.94 19.11 -8.93
CA PRO A 74 -8.34 19.31 -10.26
C PRO A 74 -6.80 19.19 -10.30
N ASP A 75 -6.12 19.46 -9.18
CA ASP A 75 -4.67 19.30 -9.03
C ASP A 75 -4.23 17.82 -8.84
N GLY A 76 -5.20 16.89 -8.83
CA GLY A 76 -4.97 15.47 -8.65
C GLY A 76 -4.67 15.05 -7.21
N ASN A 77 -4.93 15.93 -6.24
CA ASN A 77 -4.87 15.62 -4.81
C ASN A 77 -6.26 15.22 -4.30
N VAL A 78 -6.28 14.49 -3.17
CA VAL A 78 -7.55 14.06 -2.57
C VAL A 78 -7.79 14.74 -1.24
N VAL A 79 -9.06 14.90 -0.92
CA VAL A 79 -9.54 15.46 0.35
C VAL A 79 -10.58 14.52 0.93
N LEU A 80 -10.40 14.14 2.19
CA LEU A 80 -11.37 13.37 2.95
C LEU A 80 -12.49 14.29 3.44
N ILE A 81 -13.73 13.88 3.21
CA ILE A 81 -14.93 14.65 3.57
C ILE A 81 -15.84 13.77 4.45
N ASP A 82 -16.87 14.41 5.05
CA ASP A 82 -17.88 13.72 5.87
C ASP A 82 -17.33 13.00 7.10
N PHE A 83 -17.17 13.77 8.17
CA PHE A 83 -16.76 13.29 9.50
C PHE A 83 -17.94 12.87 10.39
N GLY A 84 -19.13 12.67 9.82
CA GLY A 84 -20.36 12.34 10.58
C GLY A 84 -20.28 11.03 11.36
N THR A 85 -19.40 10.12 10.98
CA THR A 85 -19.14 8.85 11.66
C THR A 85 -17.87 8.86 12.50
N ALA A 86 -17.06 9.92 12.40
CA ALA A 86 -15.81 10.04 13.15
C ALA A 86 -16.04 10.08 14.67
N ARG A 87 -15.15 9.46 15.42
CA ARG A 87 -15.30 9.33 16.86
C ARG A 87 -13.94 9.36 17.56
N GLU A 88 -13.93 9.96 18.75
CA GLU A 88 -12.81 9.84 19.67
C GLU A 88 -12.69 8.41 20.23
N TYR A 89 -11.48 7.90 20.26
CA TYR A 89 -11.16 6.62 20.90
C TYR A 89 -11.29 6.75 22.41
N LYS A 90 -11.97 5.79 23.07
CA LYS A 90 -12.15 5.77 24.54
C LYS A 90 -11.57 4.47 25.10
N GLU A 91 -10.46 4.56 25.84
CA GLU A 91 -9.76 3.40 26.42
C GLU A 91 -10.66 2.46 27.28
N ASN A 92 -11.73 2.97 27.86
CA ASN A 92 -12.61 2.21 28.74
C ASN A 92 -13.82 1.58 28.03
N ASN A 93 -13.97 1.73 26.71
CA ASN A 93 -15.03 1.07 25.97
C ASN A 93 -14.57 -0.31 25.52
N ILE A 94 -15.33 -1.34 25.88
CA ILE A 94 -15.05 -2.72 25.49
C ILE A 94 -15.61 -3.01 24.10
N GLU A 95 -16.71 -2.34 23.70
CA GLU A 95 -17.40 -2.56 22.42
C GLU A 95 -18.05 -1.28 21.89
N ASP A 96 -18.11 -1.17 20.56
CA ASP A 96 -18.94 -0.16 19.91
C ASP A 96 -20.40 -0.63 19.90
N THR A 97 -21.27 0.18 20.48
CA THR A 97 -22.70 -0.16 20.66
C THR A 97 -23.54 0.04 19.40
N THR A 98 -23.01 0.68 18.37
CA THR A 98 -23.72 0.99 17.13
C THR A 98 -22.98 0.43 15.93
N CYS A 99 -23.69 -0.36 15.09
CA CYS A 99 -23.20 -0.73 13.77
C CYS A 99 -23.11 0.53 12.91
N LEU A 100 -21.91 1.01 12.64
CA LEU A 100 -21.64 2.19 11.82
C LEU A 100 -20.63 1.82 10.74
N GLY A 101 -20.94 2.23 9.53
CA GLY A 101 -20.07 2.02 8.38
C GLY A 101 -20.84 1.54 7.17
N THR A 102 -20.23 1.65 6.01
CA THR A 102 -20.81 1.20 4.74
C THR A 102 -20.42 -0.25 4.51
N MET A 103 -21.42 -1.14 4.45
CA MET A 103 -21.20 -2.58 4.17
C MET A 103 -20.24 -2.74 2.97
N GLY A 104 -19.31 -3.68 3.08
CA GLY A 104 -18.28 -3.91 2.07
C GLY A 104 -16.99 -3.10 2.27
N TYR A 105 -17.07 -1.89 2.83
CA TYR A 105 -15.87 -1.11 3.22
C TYR A 105 -15.59 -1.18 4.71
N ALA A 106 -16.64 -1.37 5.53
CA ALA A 106 -16.53 -1.39 6.97
C ALA A 106 -15.78 -2.63 7.47
N ALA A 107 -14.92 -2.43 8.44
CA ALA A 107 -14.17 -3.49 9.08
C ALA A 107 -15.11 -4.39 9.94
N PRO A 108 -14.79 -5.68 10.13
CA PRO A 108 -15.63 -6.61 10.89
C PRO A 108 -16.01 -6.09 12.29
N GLU A 109 -15.09 -5.45 13.00
CA GLU A 109 -15.33 -4.89 14.33
C GLU A 109 -16.33 -3.72 14.37
N GLN A 110 -16.69 -3.14 13.20
CA GLN A 110 -17.73 -2.10 13.11
C GLN A 110 -19.16 -2.65 13.20
N PHE A 111 -19.32 -3.97 13.12
CA PHE A 111 -20.65 -4.60 13.11
C PHE A 111 -21.15 -5.03 14.51
N GLY A 112 -20.67 -4.41 15.57
CA GLY A 112 -21.16 -4.60 16.93
C GLY A 112 -20.82 -5.96 17.55
N GLY A 113 -20.44 -5.98 18.84
CA GLY A 113 -20.10 -7.21 19.55
C GLY A 113 -18.78 -7.87 19.14
N MET A 114 -18.01 -7.28 18.23
CA MET A 114 -16.74 -7.80 17.75
C MET A 114 -15.53 -6.96 18.19
N GLY A 115 -15.71 -6.08 19.17
CA GLY A 115 -14.66 -5.21 19.71
C GLY A 115 -14.89 -3.73 19.48
N GLN A 116 -13.91 -2.93 19.85
CA GLN A 116 -13.90 -1.49 19.69
C GLN A 116 -13.16 -1.11 18.40
N THR A 117 -13.68 -0.09 17.70
CA THR A 117 -12.98 0.51 16.55
C THR A 117 -11.76 1.31 17.01
N ASP A 118 -10.64 1.15 16.30
CA ASP A 118 -9.40 1.88 16.52
C ASP A 118 -8.74 2.29 15.18
N ALA A 119 -7.49 2.77 15.22
CA ALA A 119 -6.74 3.19 14.04
C ALA A 119 -6.67 2.10 12.94
N ARG A 120 -6.69 0.82 13.32
CA ARG A 120 -6.62 -0.32 12.40
C ARG A 120 -7.94 -0.56 11.66
N THR A 121 -9.04 -0.01 12.16
CA THR A 121 -10.35 0.03 11.49
C THR A 121 -10.26 0.90 10.23
N ASP A 122 -9.68 2.09 10.34
CA ASP A 122 -9.49 2.99 9.20
C ASP A 122 -8.53 2.40 8.15
N ILE A 123 -7.54 1.64 8.58
CA ILE A 123 -6.64 0.90 7.69
C ILE A 123 -7.39 -0.14 6.87
N TYR A 124 -8.33 -0.87 7.47
CA TYR A 124 -9.19 -1.81 6.74
C TYR A 124 -10.04 -1.07 5.70
N CYS A 125 -10.72 0.00 6.10
CA CYS A 125 -11.57 0.79 5.20
C CYS A 125 -10.76 1.38 4.03
N LEU A 126 -9.52 1.84 4.27
CA LEU A 126 -8.62 2.30 3.21
C LEU A 126 -8.22 1.14 2.28
N GLY A 127 -7.95 -0.04 2.82
CA GLY A 127 -7.66 -1.25 2.03
C GLY A 127 -8.82 -1.63 1.09
N ALA A 128 -10.04 -1.67 1.61
CA ALA A 128 -11.25 -1.93 0.83
C ALA A 128 -11.50 -0.84 -0.23
N THR A 129 -11.20 0.42 0.10
CA THR A 129 -11.27 1.54 -0.83
C THR A 129 -10.25 1.40 -1.96
N MET A 130 -8.99 1.08 -1.65
CA MET A 130 -7.95 0.82 -2.66
C MET A 130 -8.34 -0.34 -3.57
N TYR A 131 -8.88 -1.43 -3.01
CA TYR A 131 -9.38 -2.56 -3.78
C TYR A 131 -10.41 -2.12 -4.82
N HIS A 132 -11.47 -1.41 -4.40
CA HIS A 132 -12.49 -0.91 -5.31
C HIS A 132 -11.91 0.02 -6.39
N LEU A 133 -11.05 0.95 -5.99
CA LEU A 133 -10.45 1.91 -6.92
C LEU A 133 -9.59 1.24 -7.99
N VAL A 134 -8.78 0.24 -7.65
CA VAL A 134 -7.84 -0.37 -8.59
C VAL A 134 -8.46 -1.47 -9.45
N THR A 135 -9.51 -2.14 -8.94
CA THR A 135 -10.17 -3.24 -9.66
C THR A 135 -11.47 -2.82 -10.35
N GLY A 136 -12.09 -1.71 -9.91
CA GLY A 136 -13.45 -1.36 -10.30
C GLY A 136 -14.54 -2.25 -9.67
N MET A 137 -14.15 -3.28 -8.91
CA MET A 137 -15.09 -4.20 -8.28
C MET A 137 -15.61 -3.63 -6.97
N ASN A 138 -16.92 -3.37 -6.91
CA ASN A 138 -17.56 -2.80 -5.74
C ASN A 138 -17.70 -3.86 -4.62
N PRO A 139 -17.05 -3.70 -3.46
CA PRO A 139 -17.17 -4.68 -2.37
C PRO A 139 -18.56 -4.71 -1.72
N CYS A 140 -19.46 -3.77 -2.06
CA CYS A 140 -20.87 -3.77 -1.64
C CYS A 140 -21.75 -4.62 -2.54
N GLU A 141 -21.22 -5.23 -3.59
CA GLU A 141 -21.94 -6.05 -4.56
C GLU A 141 -21.51 -7.51 -4.48
N PRO A 142 -22.37 -8.47 -4.88
CA PRO A 142 -21.98 -9.87 -4.89
C PRO A 142 -20.67 -10.10 -5.67
N PRO A 143 -19.76 -10.93 -5.19
CA PRO A 143 -19.87 -11.90 -4.08
C PRO A 143 -19.59 -11.32 -2.67
N TYR A 144 -19.50 -10.00 -2.49
CA TYR A 144 -19.20 -9.31 -1.21
C TYR A 144 -17.82 -9.68 -0.62
N GLU A 145 -16.89 -10.06 -1.46
CA GLU A 145 -15.55 -10.53 -1.08
C GLU A 145 -14.47 -9.66 -1.69
N ILE A 146 -13.43 -9.41 -0.91
CA ILE A 146 -12.18 -8.80 -1.38
C ILE A 146 -11.25 -9.94 -1.81
N ARG A 147 -11.15 -10.16 -3.12
CA ARG A 147 -10.29 -11.19 -3.72
C ARG A 147 -8.90 -10.63 -4.03
N PRO A 148 -7.88 -11.50 -4.22
CA PRO A 148 -6.60 -11.04 -4.73
C PRO A 148 -6.76 -10.22 -6.01
N ILE A 149 -6.21 -8.99 -6.03
CA ILE A 149 -6.44 -8.05 -7.15
C ILE A 149 -5.88 -8.56 -8.46
N ARG A 150 -4.86 -9.42 -8.43
CA ARG A 150 -4.22 -10.01 -9.61
C ARG A 150 -5.00 -11.18 -10.21
N GLU A 151 -6.00 -11.70 -9.51
CA GLU A 151 -7.00 -12.61 -10.09
C GLU A 151 -7.96 -11.85 -11.02
N ILE A 152 -8.16 -10.54 -10.76
CA ILE A 152 -9.03 -9.65 -11.54
C ILE A 152 -8.23 -9.01 -12.67
N ASP A 153 -7.06 -8.44 -12.35
CA ASP A 153 -6.13 -7.85 -13.31
C ASP A 153 -4.69 -8.32 -13.03
N PRO A 154 -4.17 -9.30 -13.79
CA PRO A 154 -2.80 -9.80 -13.63
C PRO A 154 -1.70 -8.78 -13.88
N THR A 155 -2.00 -7.61 -14.45
CA THR A 155 -1.02 -6.55 -14.72
C THR A 155 -0.69 -5.72 -13.46
N LEU A 156 -1.52 -5.81 -12.42
CA LEU A 156 -1.28 -5.15 -11.15
C LEU A 156 -0.08 -5.77 -10.42
N SER A 157 0.62 -4.95 -9.64
CA SER A 157 1.80 -5.42 -8.91
C SER A 157 1.45 -6.34 -7.74
N GLY A 158 2.28 -7.35 -7.50
CA GLY A 158 2.19 -8.21 -6.33
C GLY A 158 2.41 -7.45 -5.02
N GLY A 159 3.15 -6.33 -5.07
CA GLY A 159 3.33 -5.45 -3.91
C GLY A 159 2.04 -4.78 -3.47
N LEU A 160 1.26 -4.21 -4.41
CA LEU A 160 -0.03 -3.61 -4.08
C LEU A 160 -1.04 -4.67 -3.62
N GLU A 161 -1.06 -5.85 -4.26
CA GLU A 161 -1.91 -6.97 -3.81
C GLU A 161 -1.64 -7.33 -2.36
N ARG A 162 -0.36 -7.48 -1.99
CA ARG A 162 0.05 -7.78 -0.62
C ARG A 162 -0.38 -6.71 0.38
N ILE A 163 -0.24 -5.43 0.01
CA ILE A 163 -0.65 -4.31 0.84
C ILE A 163 -2.17 -4.35 1.09
N ILE A 164 -2.98 -4.45 0.03
CA ILE A 164 -4.44 -4.51 0.15
C ILE A 164 -4.86 -5.73 0.98
N THR A 165 -4.28 -6.91 0.71
CA THR A 165 -4.56 -8.13 1.47
C THR A 165 -4.22 -7.98 2.97
N LYS A 166 -3.10 -7.31 3.31
CA LYS A 166 -2.74 -7.06 4.71
C LYS A 166 -3.68 -6.06 5.36
N CYS A 167 -4.07 -4.98 4.68
CA CYS A 167 -5.04 -4.01 5.19
C CYS A 167 -6.38 -4.67 5.54
N THR A 168 -6.86 -5.58 4.68
CA THR A 168 -8.21 -6.17 4.77
C THR A 168 -8.28 -7.49 5.54
N GLN A 169 -7.28 -7.79 6.36
CA GLN A 169 -7.33 -8.94 7.27
C GLN A 169 -8.50 -8.80 8.26
N PRO A 170 -9.27 -9.88 8.50
CA PRO A 170 -10.39 -9.83 9.46
C PRO A 170 -9.95 -9.46 10.88
N ASP A 171 -8.85 -10.06 11.36
CA ASP A 171 -8.27 -9.73 12.68
C ASP A 171 -7.43 -8.45 12.58
N PRO A 172 -7.75 -7.38 13.36
CA PRO A 172 -6.97 -6.15 13.39
C PRO A 172 -5.47 -6.36 13.70
N ASN A 173 -5.13 -7.39 14.46
CA ASN A 173 -3.73 -7.68 14.81
C ASN A 173 -2.90 -8.14 13.60
N ASN A 174 -3.54 -8.64 12.56
CA ASN A 174 -2.89 -9.07 11.32
C ASN A 174 -2.80 -7.95 10.27
N ARG A 175 -3.32 -6.75 10.55
CA ARG A 175 -3.24 -5.57 9.70
C ARG A 175 -1.97 -4.76 9.97
N TYR A 176 -1.79 -3.68 9.25
CA TYR A 176 -0.87 -2.61 9.64
C TYR A 176 -1.33 -2.02 10.97
N GLN A 177 -0.38 -1.73 11.87
CA GLN A 177 -0.71 -1.24 13.21
C GLN A 177 -0.80 0.30 13.27
N SER A 178 -0.37 0.99 12.22
CA SER A 178 -0.48 2.44 12.08
C SER A 178 -0.54 2.87 10.62
N ALA A 179 -1.06 4.07 10.37
CA ALA A 179 -1.00 4.70 9.05
C ALA A 179 0.43 4.90 8.56
N ALA A 180 1.39 5.13 9.45
CA ALA A 180 2.80 5.27 9.12
C ALA A 180 3.42 3.94 8.61
N GLU A 181 3.06 2.81 9.21
CA GLU A 181 3.50 1.48 8.73
C GLU A 181 2.95 1.19 7.32
N LEU A 182 1.67 1.51 7.08
CA LEU A 182 1.05 1.37 5.77
C LEU A 182 1.70 2.31 4.74
N MET A 183 1.95 3.57 5.10
CA MET A 183 2.63 4.56 4.25
C MET A 183 3.99 4.05 3.80
N TYR A 184 4.79 3.50 4.72
CA TYR A 184 6.11 2.95 4.40
C TYR A 184 6.01 1.85 3.32
N ASP A 185 5.10 0.90 3.46
CA ASP A 185 4.92 -0.16 2.46
C ASP A 185 4.38 0.38 1.13
N LEU A 186 3.50 1.41 1.14
CA LEU A 186 3.05 2.10 -0.08
C LEU A 186 4.19 2.83 -0.80
N GLU A 187 5.18 3.33 -0.09
CA GLU A 187 6.38 3.95 -0.68
C GLU A 187 7.31 2.92 -1.31
N HIS A 188 7.39 1.73 -0.73
CA HIS A 188 8.29 0.67 -1.12
C HIS A 188 7.58 -0.51 -1.82
N TYR A 189 6.35 -0.32 -2.33
CA TYR A 189 5.50 -1.39 -2.86
C TYR A 189 6.17 -2.22 -3.97
N THR A 190 7.05 -1.61 -4.75
CA THR A 190 7.81 -2.31 -5.78
C THR A 190 8.87 -3.26 -5.22
N GLU A 191 9.42 -2.96 -4.03
CA GLU A 191 10.41 -3.79 -3.35
C GLU A 191 9.76 -5.00 -2.66
N ILE A 192 8.47 -4.86 -2.30
CA ILE A 192 7.65 -5.92 -1.71
C ILE A 192 7.23 -6.94 -2.78
N ASP A 193 7.26 -6.56 -4.05
CA ASP A 193 6.85 -7.40 -5.18
C ASP A 193 7.77 -8.62 -5.31
N ASP A 194 7.19 -9.83 -5.28
CA ASP A 194 7.92 -11.08 -5.43
C ASP A 194 8.63 -11.21 -6.80
N MET A 195 8.07 -10.61 -7.86
CA MET A 195 8.71 -10.52 -9.17
C MET A 195 9.97 -9.65 -9.11
N TYR A 196 9.92 -8.51 -8.44
CA TYR A 196 11.08 -7.65 -8.25
C TYR A 196 12.18 -8.38 -7.47
N ARG A 197 11.82 -9.04 -6.35
CA ARG A 197 12.76 -9.83 -5.54
C ARG A 197 13.37 -10.98 -6.32
N LYS A 198 12.60 -11.70 -7.14
CA LYS A 198 13.10 -12.77 -8.03
C LYS A 198 14.07 -12.20 -9.07
N ASN A 199 13.75 -11.08 -9.70
CA ASN A 199 14.60 -10.42 -10.68
C ASN A 199 15.90 -9.92 -10.05
N LEU A 200 15.84 -9.36 -8.84
CA LEU A 200 17.02 -8.91 -8.09
C LEU A 200 17.93 -10.09 -7.74
N LYS A 201 17.39 -11.19 -7.21
CA LYS A 201 18.14 -12.42 -6.93
C LYS A 201 18.79 -12.98 -8.19
N ARG A 202 18.08 -12.99 -9.34
CA ARG A 202 18.63 -13.44 -10.63
C ARG A 202 19.78 -12.56 -11.10
N LYS A 203 19.64 -11.22 -11.02
CA LYS A 203 20.71 -10.27 -11.36
C LYS A 203 21.93 -10.47 -10.47
N LEU A 204 21.74 -10.65 -9.18
CA LEU A 204 22.83 -10.90 -8.22
C LEU A 204 23.54 -12.22 -8.52
N ALA A 205 22.81 -13.30 -8.82
CA ALA A 205 23.38 -14.58 -9.19
C ALA A 205 24.23 -14.48 -10.46
N VAL A 206 23.74 -13.79 -11.50
CA VAL A 206 24.50 -13.54 -12.73
C VAL A 206 25.78 -12.74 -12.43
N PHE A 207 25.70 -11.70 -11.63
CA PHE A 207 26.87 -10.89 -11.25
C PHE A 207 27.93 -11.72 -10.50
N ILE A 208 27.52 -12.55 -9.54
CA ILE A 208 28.44 -13.42 -8.79
C ILE A 208 29.09 -14.45 -9.73
N THR A 209 28.32 -15.10 -10.61
CA THR A 209 28.86 -16.11 -11.52
C THR A 209 29.84 -15.50 -12.51
N THR A 210 29.58 -14.33 -13.08
CA THR A 210 30.51 -13.62 -13.98
C THR A 210 31.79 -13.20 -13.24
N SER A 211 31.67 -12.70 -12.01
CA SER A 211 32.85 -12.31 -11.21
C SER A 211 33.74 -13.49 -10.85
N VAL A 212 33.16 -14.63 -10.49
CA VAL A 212 33.93 -15.86 -10.24
C VAL A 212 34.63 -16.36 -11.51
N LEU A 213 33.92 -16.34 -12.66
CA LEU A 213 34.50 -16.79 -13.92
C LEU A 213 35.69 -15.88 -14.35
N THR A 214 35.56 -14.59 -14.22
CA THR A 214 36.67 -13.64 -14.50
C THR A 214 37.87 -13.86 -13.60
N MET A 215 37.64 -14.15 -12.32
CA MET A 215 38.71 -14.47 -11.36
C MET A 215 39.44 -15.78 -11.72
N LEU A 216 38.69 -16.81 -12.09
CA LEU A 216 39.27 -18.09 -12.52
C LEU A 216 40.08 -17.96 -13.82
N LEU A 217 39.59 -17.18 -14.78
CA LEU A 217 40.32 -16.91 -16.04
C LEU A 217 41.60 -16.12 -15.74
N GLY A 218 41.53 -15.11 -14.88
CA GLY A 218 42.69 -14.34 -14.44
C GLY A 218 43.77 -15.19 -13.76
N THR A 219 43.36 -16.06 -12.84
CA THR A 219 44.29 -16.97 -12.17
C THR A 219 44.93 -18.00 -13.14
N SER A 220 44.12 -18.53 -14.08
CA SER A 220 44.60 -19.46 -15.09
C SER A 220 45.66 -18.81 -16.01
N THR A 221 45.43 -17.56 -16.42
CA THR A 221 46.40 -16.83 -17.28
C THR A 221 47.71 -16.55 -16.52
N VAL A 222 47.65 -16.17 -15.25
CA VAL A 222 48.85 -15.95 -14.41
C VAL A 222 49.63 -17.27 -14.24
N LEU A 223 48.95 -18.37 -13.91
CA LEU A 223 49.57 -19.67 -13.78
C LEU A 223 50.24 -20.14 -15.08
N SER A 224 49.56 -19.96 -16.23
CA SER A 224 50.13 -20.28 -17.56
C SER A 224 51.36 -19.45 -17.90
N TYR A 225 51.34 -18.18 -17.55
CA TYR A 225 52.51 -17.28 -17.72
C TYR A 225 53.70 -17.74 -16.85
N CYS A 226 53.49 -17.98 -15.57
CA CYS A 226 54.52 -18.48 -14.65
C CYS A 226 55.10 -19.84 -15.12
N ALA A 227 54.27 -20.76 -15.59
CA ALA A 227 54.72 -22.06 -16.10
C ALA A 227 55.57 -21.91 -17.40
N ALA A 228 55.19 -21.00 -18.29
CA ALA A 228 55.97 -20.70 -19.50
C ALA A 228 57.35 -20.09 -19.20
N GLU A 229 57.39 -19.20 -18.21
CA GLU A 229 58.64 -18.54 -17.76
C GLU A 229 59.55 -19.53 -17.07
N HIS A 230 59.02 -20.43 -16.23
CA HIS A 230 59.79 -21.51 -15.60
C HIS A 230 60.41 -22.41 -16.66
N LYS A 231 59.64 -22.87 -17.66
CA LYS A 231 60.12 -23.70 -18.75
C LYS A 231 61.22 -23.01 -19.61
N LYS A 232 61.11 -21.70 -19.81
CA LYS A 232 62.12 -20.89 -20.50
C LYS A 232 63.44 -20.85 -19.72
N ASN A 233 63.37 -20.67 -18.38
CA ASN A 233 64.55 -20.66 -17.51
C ASN A 233 65.20 -22.05 -17.40
N GLU A 234 64.47 -23.12 -17.40
CA GLU A 234 65.04 -24.48 -17.45
C GLU A 234 65.81 -24.74 -18.74
N ASN A 235 65.21 -24.36 -19.90
CA ASN A 235 65.88 -24.47 -21.18
C ASN A 235 67.14 -23.64 -21.26
N TYR A 236 67.13 -22.40 -20.71
CA TYR A 236 68.27 -21.53 -20.68
C TYR A 236 69.41 -22.14 -19.82
N ASN A 237 69.07 -22.67 -18.66
CA ASN A 237 70.05 -23.32 -17.78
C ASN A 237 70.59 -24.68 -18.31
N SER A 238 69.87 -25.37 -19.20
CA SER A 238 70.37 -26.59 -19.83
C SER A 238 71.40 -26.26 -20.93
N ILE A 239 71.19 -25.19 -21.67
CA ILE A 239 72.13 -24.72 -22.72
C ILE A 239 73.46 -24.18 -22.13
N LEU A 240 73.42 -23.62 -20.92
CA LEU A 240 74.66 -23.13 -20.27
C LEU A 240 75.51 -24.26 -19.59
N LYS A 241 74.99 -25.49 -19.55
CA LYS A 241 75.70 -26.66 -18.99
C LYS A 241 76.37 -27.52 -20.04
N GLU A 242 76.14 -27.28 -21.34
CA GLU A 242 76.89 -27.82 -22.48
C GLU A 242 78.05 -26.89 -22.85
#